data_fe49831b684e7ac1568170ed106d8f44
#
_entry.id   fe49831b684e7ac1568170ed106d8f44
#
_cell.length_a   1.000
_cell.length_b   1.000
_cell.length_c   1.000
_cell.angle_alpha   90.00
_cell.angle_beta   90.00
_cell.angle_gamma   90.00
#
_symmetry.space_group_name_H-M   'P 1'
#
loop_
_entity.id
_entity.type
_entity.pdbx_description
1 polymer ?
#
loop_
_entity_poly.entity_id
_entity_poly.type
_entity_poly.pdbx_seq_one_letter_code
_entity_poly.pdbx_strand_id
1 'polypeptide(L)'
;MTTSNHLRLTETNPLLMRTLMILLFWTTVLAGTKVFAADAQVVDVRLQAFQVVTQDKGGEKLVPATEANPGDTIEYQVTYRNHGKSAAKGVAATLPVPEGAMVYLDGSAAPKAVQASLDGKQFSPLPLTREVMRNGRRTVEPVPPEQYRFLRWELGDLAPGKAATVTSRMRVAVPPSSRLARS
;
A
#
# COMPACT_ATOMS: atom_id res chain seq x y z
N MET A 1 53.89 77.50 -38.88
CA MET A 1 52.95 77.51 -37.73
C MET A 1 51.86 76.50 -37.97
N THR A 2 52.01 75.41 -37.24
CA THR A 2 51.25 74.18 -37.47
C THR A 2 50.13 74.13 -36.42
N THR A 3 48.90 73.99 -36.82
CA THR A 3 47.83 73.74 -35.89
C THR A 3 47.13 72.41 -36.29
N SER A 4 47.41 71.46 -35.45
CA SER A 4 46.85 70.07 -35.55
C SER A 4 45.50 70.02 -34.89
N ASN A 5 44.47 69.67 -35.65
CA ASN A 5 43.14 69.42 -35.10
C ASN A 5 42.97 67.93 -34.79
N HIS A 6 42.91 67.56 -33.52
CA HIS A 6 42.59 66.25 -33.07
C HIS A 6 41.09 66.08 -32.98
N LEU A 7 40.50 65.22 -33.83
CA LEU A 7 39.14 64.71 -33.71
C LEU A 7 39.06 63.78 -32.51
N ARG A 8 38.26 64.15 -31.51
CA ARG A 8 37.93 63.24 -30.38
C ARG A 8 36.85 62.27 -30.85
N LEU A 9 37.20 61.02 -30.85
CA LEU A 9 36.25 59.94 -30.97
C LEU A 9 35.40 59.89 -29.70
N THR A 10 34.07 59.96 -29.86
CA THR A 10 33.11 59.81 -28.76
C THR A 10 33.14 58.36 -28.27
N GLU A 11 33.53 58.16 -27.03
CA GLU A 11 33.46 56.88 -26.36
C GLU A 11 32.02 56.46 -26.23
N THR A 12 31.64 55.35 -26.85
CA THR A 12 30.36 54.66 -26.66
C THR A 12 30.37 54.01 -25.27
N ASN A 13 29.49 54.51 -24.41
CA ASN A 13 29.40 54.11 -23.03
C ASN A 13 28.96 52.63 -22.92
N PRO A 14 29.82 51.67 -22.46
CA PRO A 14 29.50 50.23 -22.44
C PRO A 14 28.38 49.87 -21.46
N LEU A 15 28.02 50.78 -20.56
CA LEU A 15 26.92 50.57 -19.60
C LEU A 15 25.51 50.63 -20.26
N LEU A 16 25.31 51.45 -21.31
CA LEU A 16 24.05 51.55 -22.03
C LEU A 16 23.76 50.32 -22.89
N MET A 17 24.79 49.68 -23.44
CA MET A 17 24.67 48.49 -24.25
C MET A 17 24.38 47.23 -23.40
N ARG A 18 24.86 47.19 -22.14
CA ARG A 18 24.61 46.11 -21.20
C ARG A 18 23.19 46.11 -20.64
N THR A 19 22.60 47.30 -20.42
CA THR A 19 21.20 47.41 -19.93
C THR A 19 20.18 47.11 -21.02
N LEU A 20 20.46 47.38 -22.29
CA LEU A 20 19.55 47.01 -23.38
C LEU A 20 19.52 45.51 -23.66
N MET A 21 20.64 44.80 -23.46
CA MET A 21 20.70 43.33 -23.64
C MET A 21 20.05 42.55 -22.50
N ILE A 22 19.99 43.10 -21.30
CA ILE A 22 19.35 42.45 -20.13
C ILE A 22 17.82 42.57 -20.21
N LEU A 23 17.31 43.65 -20.85
CA LEU A 23 15.86 43.82 -21.04
C LEU A 23 15.26 42.94 -22.14
N LEU A 24 16.06 42.48 -23.10
CA LEU A 24 15.61 41.56 -24.16
C LEU A 24 15.59 40.10 -23.74
N PHE A 25 16.28 39.73 -22.62
CA PHE A 25 16.36 38.34 -22.15
C PHE A 25 15.26 37.97 -21.15
N TRP A 26 14.44 38.94 -20.71
CA TRP A 26 13.37 38.69 -19.73
C TRP A 26 11.97 38.51 -20.29
N THR A 27 11.79 38.57 -21.63
CA THR A 27 10.48 38.48 -22.25
C THR A 27 10.18 37.08 -22.88
N THR A 28 11.03 36.07 -22.76
CA THR A 28 10.82 34.76 -23.40
C THR A 28 10.67 33.55 -22.43
N VAL A 29 10.33 33.77 -21.17
CA VAL A 29 10.05 32.67 -20.23
C VAL A 29 8.62 32.79 -19.69
N LEU A 30 7.65 32.94 -20.59
CA LEU A 30 6.24 32.66 -20.32
C LEU A 30 5.72 31.63 -21.33
N ALA A 31 6.55 30.63 -21.67
CA ALA A 31 6.05 29.39 -22.24
C ALA A 31 5.38 28.63 -21.10
N GLY A 32 4.06 28.65 -21.08
CA GLY A 32 3.25 27.98 -20.08
C GLY A 32 3.66 26.53 -19.92
N THR A 33 4.40 26.22 -18.89
CA THR A 33 4.48 24.86 -18.37
C THR A 33 3.06 24.52 -17.93
N LYS A 34 2.37 23.74 -18.75
CA LYS A 34 1.19 23.01 -18.27
C LYS A 34 1.71 22.12 -17.15
N VAL A 35 1.56 22.57 -15.91
CA VAL A 35 1.64 21.72 -14.75
C VAL A 35 0.49 20.75 -14.92
N PHE A 36 0.79 19.57 -15.47
CA PHE A 36 -0.09 18.44 -15.32
C PHE A 36 -0.11 18.17 -13.80
N ALA A 37 -1.12 18.71 -13.11
CA ALA A 37 -1.47 18.22 -11.81
C ALA A 37 -1.74 16.73 -12.02
N ALA A 38 -0.81 15.88 -11.62
CA ALA A 38 -1.08 14.45 -11.52
C ALA A 38 -2.29 14.35 -10.59
N ASP A 39 -3.42 13.91 -11.13
CA ASP A 39 -4.65 13.68 -10.37
C ASP A 39 -4.25 12.65 -9.30
N ALA A 40 -4.03 13.11 -8.08
CA ALA A 40 -3.62 12.26 -6.99
C ALA A 40 -4.69 11.18 -6.85
N GLN A 41 -4.34 9.93 -7.11
CA GLN A 41 -5.24 8.80 -6.93
C GLN A 41 -5.52 8.70 -5.43
N VAL A 42 -6.61 9.31 -4.99
CA VAL A 42 -7.01 9.31 -3.60
C VAL A 42 -7.80 8.03 -3.34
N VAL A 43 -7.09 6.94 -3.03
CA VAL A 43 -7.72 5.73 -2.51
C VAL A 43 -7.73 5.82 -0.99
N ASP A 44 -8.92 5.91 -0.43
CA ASP A 44 -9.14 5.80 1.02
C ASP A 44 -9.16 4.33 1.42
N VAL A 45 -8.50 4.02 2.55
CA VAL A 45 -8.42 2.66 3.09
C VAL A 45 -8.99 2.66 4.51
N ARG A 46 -10.05 1.88 4.71
CA ARG A 46 -10.69 1.72 6.02
C ARG A 46 -10.57 0.29 6.51
N LEU A 47 -9.87 0.09 7.63
CA LEU A 47 -9.78 -1.19 8.35
C LEU A 47 -10.80 -1.20 9.49
N GLN A 48 -11.56 -2.29 9.58
CA GLN A 48 -12.45 -2.59 10.70
C GLN A 48 -12.15 -4.00 11.22
N ALA A 49 -12.22 -4.17 12.54
CA ALA A 49 -12.05 -5.45 13.20
C ALA A 49 -13.33 -5.81 13.97
N PHE A 50 -13.78 -7.03 13.81
CA PHE A 50 -14.96 -7.57 14.48
C PHE A 50 -14.61 -8.87 15.18
N GLN A 51 -15.08 -9.04 16.41
CA GLN A 51 -15.06 -10.32 17.07
C GLN A 51 -16.21 -11.20 16.51
N VAL A 52 -15.90 -12.44 16.18
CA VAL A 52 -16.87 -13.43 15.74
C VAL A 52 -17.44 -14.14 16.99
N VAL A 53 -18.69 -13.91 17.30
CA VAL A 53 -19.36 -14.48 18.47
C VAL A 53 -20.37 -15.51 18.04
N THR A 54 -20.29 -16.74 18.56
CA THR A 54 -21.29 -17.78 18.33
C THR A 54 -22.54 -17.47 19.15
N GLN A 55 -23.71 -17.60 18.54
CA GLN A 55 -25.01 -17.40 19.21
C GLN A 55 -25.58 -18.71 19.74
N ASP A 56 -26.35 -18.64 20.85
CA ASP A 56 -26.97 -19.83 21.51
C ASP A 56 -27.87 -20.68 20.61
N LYS A 57 -28.44 -20.07 19.57
CA LYS A 57 -29.33 -20.75 18.61
C LYS A 57 -28.59 -21.23 17.36
N GLY A 58 -27.29 -21.23 17.37
CA GLY A 58 -26.44 -21.46 16.19
C GLY A 58 -26.32 -20.19 15.33
N GLY A 59 -25.27 -20.12 14.53
CA GLY A 59 -24.92 -18.97 13.73
C GLY A 59 -23.85 -18.09 14.40
N GLU A 60 -23.34 -17.14 13.63
CA GLU A 60 -22.30 -16.22 14.07
C GLU A 60 -22.82 -14.77 14.01
N LYS A 61 -22.32 -13.95 14.90
CA LYS A 61 -22.55 -12.51 14.92
C LYS A 61 -21.22 -11.80 14.95
N LEU A 62 -21.08 -10.75 14.16
CA LEU A 62 -19.95 -9.84 14.20
C LEU A 62 -20.27 -8.70 15.17
N VAL A 63 -19.41 -8.51 16.17
CA VAL A 63 -19.45 -7.37 17.08
C VAL A 63 -18.15 -6.59 16.96
N PRO A 64 -18.15 -5.23 17.10
CA PRO A 64 -16.91 -4.47 17.04
C PRO A 64 -15.89 -5.02 18.04
N ALA A 65 -14.67 -5.29 17.58
CA ALA A 65 -13.59 -5.79 18.43
C ALA A 65 -12.94 -4.61 19.16
N THR A 66 -13.28 -4.39 20.43
CA THR A 66 -12.65 -3.41 21.31
C THR A 66 -11.54 -4.05 22.14
N GLU A 67 -11.67 -5.33 22.42
CA GLU A 67 -10.72 -6.17 23.13
C GLU A 67 -10.65 -7.53 22.45
N ALA A 68 -9.55 -8.24 22.63
CA ALA A 68 -9.36 -9.57 22.08
C ALA A 68 -8.64 -10.48 23.07
N ASN A 69 -9.28 -11.59 23.44
CA ASN A 69 -8.71 -12.59 24.35
C ASN A 69 -8.05 -13.73 23.56
N PRO A 70 -7.06 -14.42 24.14
CA PRO A 70 -6.49 -15.62 23.55
C PRO A 70 -7.55 -16.64 23.17
N GLY A 71 -7.53 -17.08 21.90
CA GLY A 71 -8.52 -18.00 21.36
C GLY A 71 -9.68 -17.34 20.60
N ASP A 72 -9.92 -16.04 20.79
CA ASP A 72 -10.95 -15.31 20.05
C ASP A 72 -10.69 -15.33 18.54
N THR A 73 -11.78 -15.32 17.77
CA THR A 73 -11.69 -15.14 16.32
C THR A 73 -12.06 -13.71 15.98
N ILE A 74 -11.15 -13.03 15.28
CA ILE A 74 -11.35 -11.66 14.79
C ILE A 74 -11.49 -11.69 13.27
N GLU A 75 -12.54 -11.08 12.76
CA GLU A 75 -12.72 -10.81 11.34
C GLU A 75 -12.25 -9.40 11.02
N TYR A 76 -11.27 -9.30 10.14
CA TYR A 76 -10.79 -8.05 9.58
C TYR A 76 -11.50 -7.77 8.26
N GLN A 77 -12.01 -6.55 8.12
CA GLN A 77 -12.63 -6.04 6.90
C GLN A 77 -11.87 -4.80 6.45
N VAL A 78 -11.30 -4.84 5.25
CA VAL A 78 -10.55 -3.70 4.69
C VAL A 78 -11.26 -3.23 3.44
N THR A 79 -11.74 -2.00 3.47
CA THR A 79 -12.42 -1.35 2.34
C THR A 79 -11.51 -0.33 1.70
N TYR A 80 -11.31 -0.46 0.40
CA TYR A 80 -10.60 0.47 -0.46
C TYR A 80 -11.63 1.24 -1.27
N ARG A 81 -11.62 2.57 -1.21
CA ARG A 81 -12.55 3.43 -1.96
C ARG A 81 -11.78 4.46 -2.76
N ASN A 82 -12.05 4.53 -4.06
CA ASN A 82 -11.47 5.57 -4.91
C ASN A 82 -12.33 6.84 -4.86
N HIS A 83 -11.82 7.90 -4.24
CA HIS A 83 -12.43 9.23 -4.22
C HIS A 83 -11.91 10.15 -5.33
N GLY A 84 -10.96 9.68 -6.12
CA GLY A 84 -10.41 10.42 -7.26
C GLY A 84 -11.39 10.52 -8.42
N LYS A 85 -11.03 11.32 -9.43
CA LYS A 85 -11.80 11.51 -10.66
C LYS A 85 -11.41 10.53 -11.76
N SER A 86 -10.28 9.84 -11.61
CA SER A 86 -9.75 8.82 -12.51
C SER A 86 -9.71 7.45 -11.84
N ALA A 87 -9.62 6.38 -12.65
CA ALA A 87 -9.50 5.03 -12.12
C ALA A 87 -8.14 4.83 -11.43
N ALA A 88 -8.16 4.34 -10.20
CA ALA A 88 -6.95 3.87 -9.53
C ALA A 88 -6.54 2.53 -10.14
N LYS A 89 -5.32 2.47 -10.68
CA LYS A 89 -4.82 1.32 -11.43
C LYS A 89 -4.07 0.35 -10.53
N GLY A 90 -4.26 -0.96 -10.77
CA GLY A 90 -3.49 -2.01 -10.12
C GLY A 90 -3.59 -1.99 -8.60
N VAL A 91 -4.77 -1.70 -8.04
CA VAL A 91 -4.97 -1.67 -6.59
C VAL A 91 -4.79 -3.06 -6.00
N ALA A 92 -3.95 -3.18 -4.99
CA ALA A 92 -3.75 -4.41 -4.23
C ALA A 92 -4.00 -4.16 -2.75
N ALA A 93 -4.73 -5.05 -2.12
CA ALA A 93 -4.95 -5.04 -0.67
C ALA A 93 -3.94 -5.96 0.01
N THR A 94 -3.18 -5.45 0.96
CA THR A 94 -2.27 -6.25 1.77
C THR A 94 -2.64 -6.13 3.25
N LEU A 95 -2.88 -7.25 3.90
CA LEU A 95 -3.21 -7.33 5.32
C LEU A 95 -2.10 -8.09 6.06
N PRO A 96 -1.42 -7.46 7.02
CA PRO A 96 -0.42 -8.14 7.84
C PRO A 96 -1.10 -9.12 8.82
N VAL A 97 -0.43 -10.26 9.06
CA VAL A 97 -0.77 -11.23 10.10
C VAL A 97 0.28 -11.06 11.22
N PRO A 98 -0.08 -10.49 12.38
CA PRO A 98 0.87 -10.22 13.45
C PRO A 98 1.51 -11.51 13.99
N GLU A 99 2.83 -11.58 13.91
CA GLU A 99 3.60 -12.74 14.36
C GLU A 99 3.40 -13.04 15.85
N GLY A 100 3.17 -14.31 16.17
CA GLY A 100 3.00 -14.76 17.55
C GLY A 100 1.69 -14.30 18.23
N ALA A 101 1.00 -13.30 17.65
CA ALA A 101 -0.25 -12.78 18.21
C ALA A 101 -1.49 -13.29 17.49
N MET A 102 -1.40 -13.53 16.18
CA MET A 102 -2.53 -13.95 15.35
C MET A 102 -2.16 -15.11 14.44
N VAL A 103 -3.15 -15.96 14.16
CA VAL A 103 -3.05 -17.06 13.20
C VAL A 103 -4.18 -16.93 12.17
N TYR A 104 -3.82 -16.87 10.90
CA TYR A 104 -4.82 -16.88 9.83
C TYR A 104 -5.66 -18.17 9.87
N LEU A 105 -6.98 -18.03 9.75
CA LEU A 105 -7.90 -19.15 9.63
C LEU A 105 -8.11 -19.49 8.16
N ASP A 106 -7.59 -20.63 7.74
CA ASP A 106 -7.65 -21.07 6.36
C ASP A 106 -9.08 -21.10 5.83
N GLY A 107 -9.22 -20.74 4.54
CA GLY A 107 -10.53 -20.65 3.89
C GLY A 107 -11.41 -19.48 4.32
N SER A 108 -11.01 -18.63 5.28
CA SER A 108 -11.81 -17.49 5.76
C SER A 108 -11.73 -16.24 4.87
N ALA A 109 -10.79 -16.18 3.95
CA ALA A 109 -10.59 -15.01 3.10
C ALA A 109 -11.72 -14.81 2.09
N ALA A 110 -12.12 -13.55 1.88
CA ALA A 110 -13.01 -13.14 0.80
C ALA A 110 -12.49 -11.83 0.17
N PRO A 111 -12.40 -11.74 -1.17
CA PRO A 111 -12.60 -12.83 -2.16
C PRO A 111 -11.65 -14.02 -1.94
N LYS A 112 -12.02 -15.20 -2.45
CA LYS A 112 -11.24 -16.42 -2.30
C LYS A 112 -9.89 -16.39 -3.04
N ALA A 113 -9.76 -15.56 -4.07
CA ALA A 113 -8.50 -15.34 -4.79
C ALA A 113 -7.55 -14.51 -3.93
N VAL A 114 -6.94 -15.15 -2.95
CA VAL A 114 -5.99 -14.56 -2.00
C VAL A 114 -4.63 -15.24 -2.13
N GLN A 115 -3.58 -14.45 -1.97
CA GLN A 115 -2.19 -14.88 -1.87
C GLN A 115 -1.70 -14.70 -0.43
N ALA A 116 -0.71 -15.47 -0.02
CA ALA A 116 -0.02 -15.25 1.23
C ALA A 116 1.49 -15.11 1.02
N SER A 117 2.16 -14.56 2.04
CA SER A 117 3.60 -14.40 2.06
C SER A 117 4.15 -14.66 3.45
N LEU A 118 5.40 -15.13 3.52
CA LEU A 118 6.16 -15.35 4.76
C LEU A 118 7.08 -14.15 5.08
N ASP A 119 7.35 -13.29 4.09
CA ASP A 119 8.35 -12.21 4.19
C ASP A 119 7.83 -10.84 3.69
N GLY A 120 6.62 -10.79 3.15
CA GLY A 120 6.03 -9.60 2.56
C GLY A 120 6.57 -9.23 1.17
N LYS A 121 7.46 -10.04 0.60
CA LYS A 121 8.09 -9.80 -0.70
C LYS A 121 7.57 -10.76 -1.76
N GLN A 122 7.58 -12.05 -1.45
CA GLN A 122 7.08 -13.09 -2.34
C GLN A 122 5.67 -13.51 -1.92
N PHE A 123 4.71 -13.38 -2.83
CA PHE A 123 3.34 -13.78 -2.61
C PHE A 123 2.98 -14.95 -3.52
N SER A 124 2.31 -15.95 -2.98
CA SER A 124 1.84 -17.12 -3.72
C SER A 124 0.40 -17.48 -3.31
N PRO A 125 -0.37 -18.11 -4.21
CA PRO A 125 -1.71 -18.58 -3.88
C PRO A 125 -1.73 -19.50 -2.66
N LEU A 126 -2.83 -19.50 -1.93
CA LEU A 126 -3.06 -20.40 -0.80
C LEU A 126 -3.49 -21.80 -1.27
N PRO A 127 -3.10 -22.86 -0.54
CA PRO A 127 -2.17 -22.87 0.61
C PRO A 127 -0.72 -22.70 0.16
N LEU A 128 0.09 -22.01 0.98
CA LEU A 128 1.52 -21.95 0.71
C LEU A 128 2.15 -23.33 0.86
N THR A 129 3.11 -23.63 -0.01
CA THR A 129 3.89 -24.87 0.04
C THR A 129 5.38 -24.56 0.02
N ARG A 130 6.18 -25.47 0.55
CA ARG A 130 7.64 -25.42 0.50
C ARG A 130 8.23 -26.78 0.14
N GLU A 131 9.35 -26.76 -0.55
CA GLU A 131 10.14 -27.96 -0.75
C GLU A 131 10.96 -28.27 0.49
N VAL A 132 10.95 -29.55 0.92
CA VAL A 132 11.76 -30.06 2.01
C VAL A 132 12.48 -31.34 1.58
N MET A 133 13.65 -31.61 2.15
CA MET A 133 14.35 -32.87 1.95
C MET A 133 13.97 -33.85 3.05
N ARG A 134 13.30 -34.95 2.69
CA ARG A 134 13.01 -36.06 3.62
C ARG A 134 13.65 -37.33 3.08
N ASN A 135 14.50 -37.95 3.91
CA ASN A 135 15.19 -39.19 3.55
C ASN A 135 15.91 -39.13 2.19
N GLY A 136 16.56 -38.00 1.90
CA GLY A 136 17.27 -37.78 0.64
C GLY A 136 16.37 -37.50 -0.58
N ARG A 137 15.05 -37.39 -0.42
CA ARG A 137 14.09 -37.05 -1.49
C ARG A 137 13.47 -35.68 -1.29
N ARG A 138 13.29 -34.91 -2.39
CA ARG A 138 12.50 -33.67 -2.36
C ARG A 138 11.03 -34.01 -2.20
N THR A 139 10.38 -33.38 -1.24
CA THR A 139 8.95 -33.50 -0.96
C THR A 139 8.36 -32.10 -0.81
N VAL A 140 7.16 -31.88 -1.33
CA VAL A 140 6.42 -30.62 -1.17
C VAL A 140 5.53 -30.77 0.06
N GLU A 141 5.64 -29.84 0.98
CA GLU A 141 4.83 -29.79 2.20
C GLU A 141 4.07 -28.48 2.32
N PRO A 142 2.84 -28.47 2.86
CA PRO A 142 2.14 -27.23 3.16
C PRO A 142 2.87 -26.45 4.26
N VAL A 143 2.92 -25.15 4.11
CA VAL A 143 3.39 -24.25 5.17
C VAL A 143 2.25 -24.04 6.15
N PRO A 144 2.45 -24.22 7.46
CA PRO A 144 1.41 -23.96 8.46
C PRO A 144 0.96 -22.50 8.45
N PRO A 145 -0.37 -22.21 8.59
CA PRO A 145 -0.91 -20.83 8.61
C PRO A 145 -0.29 -19.93 9.68
N GLU A 146 0.24 -20.50 10.77
CA GLU A 146 0.96 -19.78 11.83
C GLU A 146 2.22 -19.07 11.33
N GLN A 147 2.76 -19.51 10.19
CA GLN A 147 3.94 -18.92 9.57
C GLN A 147 3.60 -17.83 8.56
N TYR A 148 2.32 -17.67 8.19
CA TYR A 148 1.92 -16.61 7.28
C TYR A 148 2.10 -15.25 7.97
N ARG A 149 2.66 -14.29 7.22
CA ARG A 149 2.92 -12.93 7.72
C ARG A 149 2.09 -11.87 7.00
N PHE A 150 1.65 -12.18 5.78
CA PHE A 150 0.84 -11.25 4.97
C PHE A 150 -0.16 -12.03 4.13
N LEU A 151 -1.34 -11.45 3.97
CA LEU A 151 -2.33 -11.83 2.98
C LEU A 151 -2.44 -10.71 1.94
N ARG A 152 -2.65 -11.06 0.68
CA ARG A 152 -2.76 -10.10 -0.41
C ARG A 152 -3.86 -10.48 -1.40
N TRP A 153 -4.62 -9.48 -1.82
CA TRP A 153 -5.62 -9.57 -2.88
C TRP A 153 -5.30 -8.58 -3.98
N GLU A 154 -5.34 -9.03 -5.23
CA GLU A 154 -5.27 -8.17 -6.39
C GLU A 154 -6.69 -7.67 -6.70
N LEU A 155 -6.96 -6.39 -6.40
CA LEU A 155 -8.28 -5.78 -6.62
C LEU A 155 -8.43 -5.25 -8.05
N GLY A 156 -7.32 -5.12 -8.79
CA GLY A 156 -7.30 -4.58 -10.14
C GLY A 156 -7.57 -3.07 -10.17
N ASP A 157 -8.29 -2.62 -11.19
CA ASP A 157 -8.59 -1.21 -11.39
C ASP A 157 -9.86 -0.82 -10.63
N LEU A 158 -9.76 0.23 -9.81
CA LEU A 158 -10.88 0.75 -9.06
C LEU A 158 -11.37 2.07 -9.68
N ALA A 159 -12.51 2.02 -10.35
CA ALA A 159 -13.10 3.19 -11.02
C ALA A 159 -13.46 4.31 -10.01
N PRO A 160 -13.63 5.57 -10.46
CA PRO A 160 -14.04 6.69 -9.62
C PRO A 160 -15.30 6.37 -8.81
N GLY A 161 -15.29 6.68 -7.52
CA GLY A 161 -16.41 6.45 -6.59
C GLY A 161 -16.65 4.99 -6.23
N LYS A 162 -15.95 4.03 -6.82
CA LYS A 162 -16.09 2.61 -6.49
C LYS A 162 -15.31 2.22 -5.25
N ALA A 163 -15.77 1.15 -4.61
CA ALA A 163 -15.11 0.56 -3.46
C ALA A 163 -14.99 -0.96 -3.65
N ALA A 164 -13.95 -1.55 -3.07
CA ALA A 164 -13.76 -2.98 -2.95
C ALA A 164 -13.44 -3.31 -1.49
N THR A 165 -14.00 -4.39 -0.98
CA THR A 165 -13.77 -4.87 0.39
C THR A 165 -13.18 -6.26 0.35
N VAL A 166 -12.14 -6.46 1.16
CA VAL A 166 -11.56 -7.79 1.43
C VAL A 166 -11.76 -8.12 2.90
N THR A 167 -11.94 -9.40 3.19
CA THR A 167 -12.11 -9.89 4.56
C THR A 167 -11.23 -11.10 4.82
N SER A 168 -10.80 -11.27 6.05
CA SER A 168 -10.21 -12.52 6.52
C SER A 168 -10.41 -12.67 8.02
N ARG A 169 -10.38 -13.92 8.51
CA ARG A 169 -10.44 -14.21 9.94
C ARG A 169 -9.09 -14.67 10.46
N MET A 170 -8.76 -14.22 11.64
CA MET A 170 -7.57 -14.62 12.37
C MET A 170 -7.96 -15.03 13.79
N ARG A 171 -7.30 -16.02 14.33
CA ARG A 171 -7.44 -16.42 15.72
C ARG A 171 -6.37 -15.77 16.54
N VAL A 172 -6.73 -15.23 17.71
CA VAL A 172 -5.76 -14.73 18.69
C VAL A 172 -4.99 -15.92 19.25
N ALA A 173 -3.66 -15.84 19.19
CA ALA A 173 -2.79 -16.92 19.64
C ALA A 173 -2.94 -17.17 21.15
N VAL A 174 -2.96 -18.44 21.53
CA VAL A 174 -2.96 -18.85 22.95
C VAL A 174 -1.50 -19.06 23.37
N PRO A 175 -1.00 -18.29 24.36
CA PRO A 175 0.37 -18.49 24.84
C PRO A 175 0.62 -19.91 25.33
N PRO A 176 1.81 -20.48 25.14
CA PRO A 176 2.12 -21.87 25.53
C PRO A 176 1.85 -22.18 27.03
N SER A 177 2.08 -21.21 27.90
CA SER A 177 1.85 -21.34 29.36
C SER A 177 0.39 -21.53 29.75
N SER A 178 -0.55 -21.04 28.96
CA SER A 178 -1.99 -21.19 29.22
C SER A 178 -2.54 -22.56 28.75
N ARG A 179 -1.83 -23.30 27.92
CA ARG A 179 -2.21 -24.67 27.51
C ARG A 179 -1.98 -25.70 28.59
N LEU A 180 -0.93 -25.55 29.43
CA LEU A 180 -0.57 -26.46 30.51
C LEU A 180 -1.51 -26.38 31.72
N ALA A 181 -2.25 -25.28 31.88
CA ALA A 181 -3.19 -25.07 32.99
C ALA A 181 -4.59 -25.71 32.78
N ARG A 182 -4.84 -26.35 31.62
CA ARG A 182 -6.13 -26.98 31.28
C ARG A 182 -6.08 -28.51 31.06
N SER A 183 -4.93 -29.17 31.41
CA SER A 183 -4.78 -30.63 31.32
C SER A 183 -4.95 -31.31 32.68
#